data_b86d79d06975f0a17848f1a9db425192
#
_entry.id   b86d79d06975f0a17848f1a9db425192
#
_cell.length_a   1.000
_cell.length_b   1.000
_cell.length_c   1.000
_cell.angle_alpha   90.00
_cell.angle_beta   90.00
_cell.angle_gamma   90.00
#
_symmetry.space_group_name_H-M   'P 1'
#
loop_
_entity.id
_entity.type
_entity.pdbx_description
1 polymer ?
#
loop_
_entity_poly.entity_id
_entity_poly.type
_entity_poly.pdbx_seq_one_letter_code
_entity_poly.pdbx_strand_id
1 'polypeptide(L)'
;AAIVSSLASMMNSISTIFTMDIYRGFFEPGASETKLVKVGRIAAGAALVVSVPVAIALQNLDQAFQFIQEFTGFVSPGALAIFLLGFFTRRAGANGALLAALGTFIFSALLKAFVPQLPFLDRMLVVFVLCVIVMLLTPAKNADSNTEQLQLEPGTFSTSTGFKLVAVGITAVLTVIYAAWW
;
A
#
# COMPACT_ATOMS: atom_id res chain seq x y z
N ALA A 1 -0.56 -15.26 -20.90
CA ALA A 1 -0.49 -15.90 -19.57
C ALA A 1 -0.25 -14.88 -18.45
N ALA A 2 0.78 -14.02 -18.53
CA ALA A 2 1.12 -13.04 -17.48
C ALA A 2 -0.02 -12.06 -17.15
N ILE A 3 -0.66 -11.48 -18.15
CA ILE A 3 -1.78 -10.53 -17.97
C ILE A 3 -2.95 -11.20 -17.26
N VAL A 4 -3.31 -12.42 -17.66
CA VAL A 4 -4.42 -13.17 -17.05
C VAL A 4 -4.11 -13.51 -15.60
N SER A 5 -2.88 -13.89 -15.28
CA SER A 5 -2.44 -14.17 -13.92
C SER A 5 -2.54 -12.93 -13.01
N SER A 6 -2.06 -11.78 -13.49
CA SER A 6 -2.16 -10.52 -12.74
C SER A 6 -3.60 -10.09 -12.54
N LEU A 7 -4.45 -10.21 -13.57
CA LEU A 7 -5.87 -9.89 -13.47
C LEU A 7 -6.58 -10.81 -12.46
N ALA A 8 -6.32 -12.10 -12.51
CA ALA A 8 -6.90 -13.06 -11.57
C ALA A 8 -6.51 -12.75 -10.12
N SER A 9 -5.25 -12.37 -9.87
CA SER A 9 -4.77 -11.95 -8.55
C SER A 9 -5.47 -10.68 -8.06
N MET A 10 -5.63 -9.68 -8.91
CA MET A 10 -6.35 -8.44 -8.58
C MET A 10 -7.83 -8.73 -8.27
N MET A 11 -8.50 -9.55 -9.07
CA MET A 11 -9.89 -9.95 -8.85
C MET A 11 -10.06 -10.67 -7.51
N ASN A 12 -9.15 -11.56 -7.17
CA ASN A 12 -9.16 -12.25 -5.88
C ASN A 12 -8.98 -11.27 -4.72
N SER A 13 -8.06 -10.32 -4.84
CA SER A 13 -7.83 -9.30 -3.81
C SER A 13 -9.06 -8.41 -3.62
N ILE A 14 -9.67 -7.91 -4.70
CA ILE A 14 -10.88 -7.09 -4.65
C ILE A 14 -12.02 -7.88 -3.98
N SER A 15 -12.22 -9.13 -4.40
CA SER A 15 -13.24 -10.01 -3.84
C SER A 15 -13.06 -10.20 -2.34
N THR A 16 -11.83 -10.48 -1.89
CA THR A 16 -11.52 -10.75 -0.49
C THR A 16 -11.68 -9.49 0.37
N ILE A 17 -11.09 -8.36 -0.04
CA ILE A 17 -11.20 -7.10 0.69
C ILE A 17 -12.66 -6.67 0.80
N PHE A 18 -13.39 -6.68 -0.31
CA PHE A 18 -14.80 -6.31 -0.28
C PHE A 18 -15.62 -7.21 0.65
N THR A 19 -15.41 -8.51 0.58
CA THR A 19 -16.21 -9.49 1.33
C THR A 19 -15.89 -9.47 2.82
N MET A 20 -14.59 -9.43 3.17
CA MET A 20 -14.16 -9.57 4.57
C MET A 20 -14.18 -8.25 5.31
N ASP A 21 -13.69 -7.18 4.67
CA ASP A 21 -13.51 -5.90 5.35
C ASP A 21 -14.77 -5.03 5.25
N ILE A 22 -15.44 -5.04 4.08
CA ILE A 22 -16.62 -4.19 3.86
C ILE A 22 -17.91 -4.95 4.19
N TYR A 23 -18.17 -6.06 3.51
CA TYR A 23 -19.46 -6.74 3.66
C TYR A 23 -19.63 -7.34 5.05
N ARG A 24 -18.68 -8.16 5.48
CA ARG A 24 -18.70 -8.78 6.81
C ARG A 24 -18.54 -7.77 7.94
N GLY A 25 -17.71 -6.72 7.73
CA GLY A 25 -17.46 -5.72 8.75
C GLY A 25 -18.62 -4.75 8.99
N PHE A 26 -19.30 -4.31 7.93
CA PHE A 26 -20.29 -3.25 8.01
C PHE A 26 -21.75 -3.72 7.77
N PHE A 27 -21.96 -4.73 6.90
CA PHE A 27 -23.30 -5.13 6.51
C PHE A 27 -23.81 -6.35 7.27
N GLU A 28 -22.99 -7.36 7.47
CA GLU A 28 -23.44 -8.61 8.07
C GLU A 28 -22.30 -9.36 8.80
N PRO A 29 -22.02 -8.98 10.06
CA PRO A 29 -20.91 -9.57 10.84
C PRO A 29 -21.04 -11.08 11.05
N GLY A 30 -22.26 -11.62 11.02
CA GLY A 30 -22.57 -13.05 11.21
C GLY A 30 -22.80 -13.84 9.91
N ALA A 31 -22.41 -13.31 8.75
CA ALA A 31 -22.65 -13.97 7.46
C ALA A 31 -22.01 -15.36 7.40
N SER A 32 -22.76 -16.35 6.89
CA SER A 32 -22.24 -17.70 6.67
C SER A 32 -21.17 -17.72 5.59
N GLU A 33 -20.23 -18.67 5.67
CA GLU A 33 -19.15 -18.82 4.68
C GLU A 33 -19.67 -18.96 3.24
N THR A 34 -20.77 -19.71 3.06
CA THR A 34 -21.40 -19.87 1.75
C THR A 34 -21.92 -18.54 1.18
N LYS A 35 -22.41 -17.65 2.04
CA LYS A 35 -22.87 -16.32 1.66
C LYS A 35 -21.70 -15.40 1.33
N LEU A 36 -20.63 -15.44 2.13
CA LEU A 36 -19.40 -14.70 1.85
C LEU A 36 -18.79 -15.08 0.51
N VAL A 37 -18.73 -16.37 0.18
CA VAL A 37 -18.25 -16.82 -1.14
C VAL A 37 -19.12 -16.31 -2.29
N LYS A 38 -20.46 -16.28 -2.12
CA LYS A 38 -21.36 -15.72 -3.15
C LYS A 38 -21.13 -14.22 -3.33
N VAL A 39 -21.04 -13.47 -2.23
CA VAL A 39 -20.76 -12.02 -2.26
C VAL A 39 -19.42 -11.75 -2.93
N GLY A 40 -18.38 -12.51 -2.61
CA GLY A 40 -17.07 -12.39 -3.23
C GLY A 40 -17.08 -12.59 -4.74
N ARG A 41 -17.82 -13.61 -5.21
CA ARG A 41 -18.00 -13.86 -6.66
C ARG A 41 -18.72 -12.70 -7.36
N ILE A 42 -19.76 -12.17 -6.73
CA ILE A 42 -20.50 -11.01 -7.27
C ILE A 42 -19.60 -9.78 -7.30
N ALA A 43 -18.83 -9.53 -6.23
CA ALA A 43 -17.89 -8.40 -6.17
C ALA A 43 -16.81 -8.51 -7.25
N ALA A 44 -16.21 -9.67 -7.46
CA ALA A 44 -15.25 -9.90 -8.53
C ALA A 44 -15.87 -9.67 -9.93
N GLY A 45 -17.08 -10.22 -10.16
CA GLY A 45 -17.80 -10.01 -11.42
C GLY A 45 -18.14 -8.55 -11.68
N ALA A 46 -18.62 -7.83 -10.67
CA ALA A 46 -18.90 -6.40 -10.75
C ALA A 46 -17.63 -5.59 -11.05
N ALA A 47 -16.53 -5.89 -10.37
CA ALA A 47 -15.24 -5.25 -10.64
C ALA A 47 -14.77 -5.48 -12.08
N LEU A 48 -14.95 -6.69 -12.62
CA LEU A 48 -14.63 -6.98 -14.01
C LEU A 48 -15.48 -6.15 -14.99
N VAL A 49 -16.79 -6.06 -14.74
CA VAL A 49 -17.69 -5.25 -15.58
C VAL A 49 -17.31 -3.76 -15.52
N VAL A 50 -16.97 -3.23 -14.34
CA VAL A 50 -16.52 -1.84 -14.18
C VAL A 50 -15.16 -1.61 -14.85
N SER A 51 -14.28 -2.60 -14.87
CA SER A 51 -12.96 -2.44 -15.49
C SER A 51 -13.01 -2.22 -17.02
N VAL A 52 -14.04 -2.69 -17.70
CA VAL A 52 -14.18 -2.54 -19.16
C VAL A 52 -14.33 -1.08 -19.58
N PRO A 53 -15.30 -0.29 -19.09
CA PRO A 53 -15.40 1.12 -19.46
C PRO A 53 -14.17 1.93 -19.01
N VAL A 54 -13.56 1.60 -17.87
CA VAL A 54 -12.31 2.24 -17.45
C VAL A 54 -11.18 1.96 -18.45
N ALA A 55 -11.04 0.71 -18.90
CA ALA A 55 -10.04 0.35 -19.90
C ALA A 55 -10.25 1.11 -21.23
N ILE A 56 -11.50 1.26 -21.67
CA ILE A 56 -11.85 2.04 -22.87
C ILE A 56 -11.49 3.51 -22.69
N ALA A 57 -11.77 4.09 -21.53
CA ALA A 57 -11.42 5.48 -21.24
C ALA A 57 -9.89 5.71 -21.23
N LEU A 58 -9.12 4.72 -20.79
CA LEU A 58 -7.65 4.79 -20.74
C LEU A 58 -6.98 4.62 -22.12
N GLN A 59 -7.68 4.08 -23.15
CA GLN A 59 -7.12 3.89 -24.49
C GLN A 59 -6.71 5.20 -25.17
N ASN A 60 -7.33 6.32 -24.80
CA ASN A 60 -7.06 7.63 -25.39
C ASN A 60 -5.93 8.40 -24.67
N LEU A 61 -5.30 7.79 -23.68
CA LEU A 61 -4.17 8.40 -22.96
C LEU A 61 -2.85 7.95 -23.56
N ASP A 62 -2.04 8.89 -24.03
CA ASP A 62 -0.71 8.62 -24.61
C ASP A 62 0.22 7.89 -23.64
N GLN A 63 0.01 8.03 -22.35
CA GLN A 63 0.81 7.44 -21.28
C GLN A 63 -0.07 6.79 -20.20
N ALA A 64 -0.95 5.86 -20.59
CA ALA A 64 -1.87 5.17 -19.67
C ALA A 64 -1.15 4.50 -18.49
N PHE A 65 0.04 3.93 -18.71
CA PHE A 65 0.84 3.31 -17.65
C PHE A 65 1.30 4.35 -16.62
N GLN A 66 1.80 5.50 -17.05
CA GLN A 66 2.22 6.57 -16.16
C GLN A 66 1.05 7.12 -15.35
N PHE A 67 -0.12 7.25 -15.97
CA PHE A 67 -1.35 7.68 -15.30
C PHE A 67 -1.74 6.71 -14.16
N ILE A 68 -1.72 5.39 -14.42
CA ILE A 68 -2.00 4.37 -13.40
C ILE A 68 -0.95 4.45 -12.26
N GLN A 69 0.31 4.62 -12.60
CA GLN A 69 1.38 4.77 -11.62
C GLN A 69 1.22 6.01 -10.75
N GLU A 70 0.78 7.13 -11.33
CA GLU A 70 0.47 8.33 -10.55
C GLU A 70 -0.62 8.07 -9.51
N PHE A 71 -1.70 7.38 -9.87
CA PHE A 71 -2.75 7.01 -8.90
C PHE A 71 -2.21 6.12 -7.78
N THR A 72 -1.40 5.14 -8.11
CA THR A 72 -0.72 4.30 -7.12
C THR A 72 0.16 5.15 -6.20
N GLY A 73 0.83 6.16 -6.75
CA GLY A 73 1.66 7.10 -6.02
C GLY A 73 0.92 7.99 -5.02
N PHE A 74 -0.39 8.14 -5.15
CA PHE A 74 -1.20 8.86 -4.15
C PHE A 74 -1.44 8.06 -2.87
N VAL A 75 -1.38 6.74 -2.93
CA VAL A 75 -1.70 5.85 -1.80
C VAL A 75 -0.47 5.23 -1.19
N SER A 76 0.45 4.74 -2.02
CA SER A 76 1.59 3.92 -1.61
C SER A 76 2.51 4.57 -0.58
N PRO A 77 2.85 5.87 -0.65
CA PRO A 77 3.76 6.49 0.32
C PRO A 77 3.20 6.48 1.75
N GLY A 78 1.92 6.81 1.90
CA GLY A 78 1.26 6.78 3.21
C GLY A 78 1.13 5.38 3.76
N ALA A 79 0.72 4.42 2.92
CA ALA A 79 0.64 3.01 3.31
C ALA A 79 2.01 2.49 3.77
N LEU A 80 3.08 2.76 3.02
CA LEU A 80 4.43 2.36 3.39
C LEU A 80 4.88 2.98 4.72
N ALA A 81 4.62 4.28 4.93
CA ALA A 81 4.95 4.97 6.18
C ALA A 81 4.21 4.34 7.38
N ILE A 82 2.92 4.03 7.24
CA ILE A 82 2.11 3.41 8.27
C ILE A 82 2.67 2.02 8.62
N PHE A 83 2.95 1.19 7.63
CA PHE A 83 3.51 -0.14 7.87
C PHE A 83 4.89 -0.08 8.51
N LEU A 84 5.82 0.70 7.98
CA LEU A 84 7.17 0.79 8.52
C LEU A 84 7.17 1.30 9.97
N LEU A 85 6.46 2.39 10.25
CA LEU A 85 6.42 2.94 11.60
C LEU A 85 5.60 2.07 12.56
N GLY A 86 4.55 1.41 12.08
CA GLY A 86 3.77 0.45 12.86
C GLY A 86 4.60 -0.77 13.29
N PHE A 87 5.48 -1.28 12.42
CA PHE A 87 6.35 -2.40 12.75
C PHE A 87 7.58 -2.02 13.59
N PHE A 88 8.21 -0.90 13.28
CA PHE A 88 9.50 -0.56 13.86
C PHE A 88 9.44 0.46 15.00
N THR A 89 8.29 1.15 15.20
CA THR A 89 8.20 2.25 16.15
C THR A 89 6.99 2.11 17.07
N ARG A 90 7.21 2.04 18.36
CA ARG A 90 6.13 2.05 19.37
C ARG A 90 5.44 3.41 19.55
N ARG A 91 5.95 4.46 18.86
CA ARG A 91 5.41 5.83 18.94
C ARG A 91 4.28 6.10 17.94
N ALA A 92 4.11 5.25 16.93
CA ALA A 92 3.08 5.40 15.93
C ALA A 92 1.72 4.95 16.48
N GLY A 93 0.87 5.92 16.81
CA GLY A 93 -0.50 5.67 17.27
C GLY A 93 -1.49 5.59 16.11
N ALA A 94 -2.68 5.05 16.38
CA ALA A 94 -3.78 4.96 15.40
C ALA A 94 -4.15 6.32 14.78
N ASN A 95 -4.13 7.40 15.57
CA ASN A 95 -4.41 8.75 15.07
C ASN A 95 -3.33 9.23 14.10
N GLY A 96 -2.05 8.93 14.36
CA GLY A 96 -0.94 9.24 13.44
C GLY A 96 -1.07 8.48 12.13
N ALA A 97 -1.44 7.20 12.18
CA ALA A 97 -1.69 6.38 11.01
C ALA A 97 -2.87 6.93 10.17
N LEU A 98 -3.97 7.32 10.82
CA LEU A 98 -5.11 7.93 10.14
C LEU A 98 -4.73 9.26 9.47
N LEU A 99 -3.98 10.12 10.17
CA LEU A 99 -3.50 11.38 9.60
C LEU A 99 -2.54 11.16 8.43
N ALA A 100 -1.67 10.15 8.49
CA ALA A 100 -0.80 9.80 7.38
C ALA A 100 -1.59 9.22 6.19
N ALA A 101 -2.61 8.40 6.44
CA ALA A 101 -3.47 7.84 5.42
C ALA A 101 -4.27 8.92 4.66
N LEU A 102 -4.79 9.92 5.35
CA LEU A 102 -5.46 11.07 4.73
C LEU A 102 -4.44 12.05 4.15
N GLY A 103 -3.35 12.28 4.87
CA GLY A 103 -2.27 13.19 4.50
C GLY A 103 -1.61 12.82 3.19
N THR A 104 -1.46 11.52 2.89
CA THR A 104 -0.82 11.10 1.63
C THR A 104 -1.55 11.64 0.40
N PHE A 105 -2.89 11.65 0.41
CA PHE A 105 -3.69 12.23 -0.68
C PHE A 105 -3.53 13.73 -0.75
N ILE A 106 -3.59 14.42 0.39
CA ILE A 106 -3.49 15.88 0.47
C ILE A 106 -2.10 16.34 0.02
N PHE A 107 -1.04 15.73 0.54
CA PHE A 107 0.34 16.08 0.18
C PHE A 107 0.63 15.79 -1.29
N SER A 108 0.18 14.64 -1.80
CA SER A 108 0.35 14.30 -3.21
C SER A 108 -0.38 15.29 -4.13
N ALA A 109 -1.61 15.68 -3.79
CA ALA A 109 -2.38 16.65 -4.55
C ALA A 109 -1.75 18.05 -4.50
N LEU A 110 -1.32 18.49 -3.33
CA LEU A 110 -0.64 19.79 -3.16
C LEU A 110 0.67 19.85 -3.94
N LEU A 111 1.52 18.82 -3.82
CA LEU A 111 2.77 18.77 -4.57
C LEU A 111 2.53 18.73 -6.08
N LYS A 112 1.50 18.01 -6.54
CA LYS A 112 1.14 17.99 -7.97
C LYS A 112 0.66 19.35 -8.46
N ALA A 113 -0.07 20.11 -7.63
CA ALA A 113 -0.60 21.42 -7.98
C ALA A 113 0.46 22.54 -7.92
N PHE A 114 1.31 22.53 -6.89
CA PHE A 114 2.27 23.62 -6.65
C PHE A 114 3.65 23.37 -7.28
N VAL A 115 4.05 22.11 -7.46
CA VAL A 115 5.36 21.73 -8.02
C VAL A 115 5.18 20.68 -9.11
N PRO A 116 4.50 21.01 -10.23
CA PRO A 116 4.22 20.05 -11.31
C PRO A 116 5.49 19.53 -11.99
N GLN A 117 6.61 20.23 -11.88
CA GLN A 117 7.89 19.85 -12.48
C GLN A 117 8.59 18.73 -11.71
N LEU A 118 8.14 18.42 -10.48
CA LEU A 118 8.76 17.37 -9.68
C LEU A 118 8.48 15.98 -10.29
N PRO A 119 9.53 15.19 -10.63
CA PRO A 119 9.36 13.84 -11.11
C PRO A 119 8.48 13.02 -10.17
N PHE A 120 7.73 12.10 -10.73
CA PHE A 120 6.77 11.29 -10.00
C PHE A 120 7.38 10.53 -8.80
N LEU A 121 8.56 9.94 -8.98
CA LEU A 121 9.26 9.19 -7.92
C LEU A 121 9.72 10.09 -6.78
N ASP A 122 10.25 11.27 -7.10
CA ASP A 122 10.69 12.25 -6.09
C ASP A 122 9.49 12.77 -5.28
N ARG A 123 8.35 12.97 -5.95
CA ARG A 123 7.10 13.33 -5.27
C ARG A 123 6.67 12.25 -4.27
N MET A 124 6.72 10.97 -4.67
CA MET A 124 6.42 9.85 -3.76
C MET A 124 7.34 9.85 -2.54
N LEU A 125 8.64 10.09 -2.74
CA LEU A 125 9.61 10.16 -1.66
C LEU A 125 9.29 11.29 -0.69
N VAL A 126 9.03 12.49 -1.20
CA VAL A 126 8.67 13.66 -0.38
C VAL A 126 7.39 13.39 0.43
N VAL A 127 6.36 12.85 -0.21
CA VAL A 127 5.10 12.48 0.47
C VAL A 127 5.35 11.43 1.56
N PHE A 128 6.16 10.42 1.27
CA PHE A 128 6.54 9.42 2.26
C PHE A 128 7.20 10.06 3.49
N VAL A 129 8.19 10.93 3.28
CA VAL A 129 8.88 11.63 4.37
C VAL A 129 7.91 12.49 5.18
N LEU A 130 6.99 13.23 4.52
CA LEU A 130 5.96 14.01 5.19
C LEU A 130 5.03 13.14 6.03
N CYS A 131 4.60 11.99 5.52
CA CYS A 131 3.78 11.03 6.27
C CYS A 131 4.52 10.48 7.50
N VAL A 132 5.82 10.16 7.36
CA VAL A 132 6.67 9.72 8.48
C VAL A 132 6.76 10.83 9.54
N ILE A 133 6.99 12.07 9.14
CA ILE A 133 7.06 13.22 10.06
C ILE A 133 5.72 13.39 10.80
N VAL A 134 4.60 13.37 10.10
CA VAL A 134 3.26 13.49 10.70
C VAL A 134 3.02 12.39 11.73
N MET A 135 3.37 11.15 11.42
CA MET A 135 3.22 10.04 12.36
C MET A 135 4.11 10.16 13.59
N LEU A 136 5.35 10.62 13.43
CA LEU A 136 6.28 10.80 14.55
C LEU A 136 5.91 11.99 15.45
N LEU A 137 5.35 13.05 14.87
CA LEU A 137 4.87 14.23 15.58
C LEU A 137 3.52 14.00 16.28
N THR A 138 2.75 13.00 15.85
CA THR A 138 1.47 12.66 16.48
C THR A 138 1.70 11.59 17.56
N PRO A 139 1.84 11.96 18.84
CA PRO A 139 2.09 10.99 19.88
C PRO A 139 0.92 10.03 20.00
N ALA A 140 1.20 8.78 20.28
CA ALA A 140 0.21 7.78 20.64
C ALA A 140 -0.45 8.18 21.96
N LYS A 141 -1.52 8.96 21.88
CA LYS A 141 -2.35 9.32 23.02
C LYS A 141 -3.19 8.08 23.33
N ASN A 142 -2.84 7.38 24.41
CA ASN A 142 -3.40 6.10 24.84
C ASN A 142 -3.03 4.93 23.89
N ALA A 143 -1.84 4.40 24.05
CA ALA A 143 -1.64 2.99 23.79
C ALA A 143 -2.50 2.26 24.85
N ASP A 144 -3.79 2.02 24.53
CA ASP A 144 -4.59 1.11 25.32
C ASP A 144 -3.78 -0.18 25.43
N SER A 145 -3.54 -0.61 26.67
CA SER A 145 -2.81 -1.82 27.01
C SER A 145 -3.43 -3.10 26.41
N ASN A 146 -4.56 -2.98 25.76
CA ASN A 146 -5.30 -4.05 25.08
C ASN A 146 -5.09 -4.10 23.55
N THR A 147 -4.31 -3.18 22.96
CA THR A 147 -3.89 -3.39 21.58
C THR A 147 -2.84 -4.49 21.61
N GLU A 148 -3.14 -5.65 21.07
CA GLU A 148 -2.15 -6.71 20.78
C GLU A 148 -1.08 -6.11 19.88
N GLN A 149 -0.10 -5.46 20.52
CA GLN A 149 1.10 -5.05 19.83
C GLN A 149 1.75 -6.34 19.34
N LEU A 150 2.04 -6.42 18.06
CA LEU A 150 2.86 -7.49 17.51
C LEU A 150 4.12 -7.59 18.37
N GLN A 151 4.10 -8.51 19.33
CA GLN A 151 5.26 -8.86 20.13
C GLN A 151 6.16 -9.65 19.19
N LEU A 152 7.05 -8.92 18.53
CA LEU A 152 8.11 -9.56 17.76
C LEU A 152 8.95 -10.36 18.76
N GLU A 153 8.87 -11.67 18.71
CA GLU A 153 9.69 -12.53 19.55
C GLU A 153 11.18 -12.19 19.35
N PRO A 154 11.96 -12.21 20.44
CA PRO A 154 13.41 -12.04 20.35
C PRO A 154 13.97 -13.11 19.41
N GLY A 155 14.40 -12.72 18.22
CA GLY A 155 14.91 -13.67 17.21
C GLY A 155 14.13 -13.66 15.89
N THR A 156 12.97 -13.03 15.78
CA THR A 156 12.19 -12.93 14.52
C THR A 156 13.01 -12.38 13.36
N PHE A 157 13.96 -11.49 13.60
CA PHE A 157 14.89 -10.94 12.61
C PHE A 157 16.27 -11.61 12.62
N SER A 158 16.46 -12.70 13.37
CA SER A 158 17.72 -13.45 13.34
C SER A 158 17.77 -14.28 12.07
N THR A 159 18.57 -13.82 11.13
CA THR A 159 18.81 -14.53 9.86
C THR A 159 20.13 -15.26 9.88
N SER A 160 20.20 -16.39 9.17
CA SER A 160 21.46 -17.16 9.04
C SER A 160 22.56 -16.32 8.38
N THR A 161 23.80 -16.58 8.72
CA THR A 161 24.96 -15.89 8.14
C THR A 161 24.99 -16.01 6.61
N GLY A 162 24.58 -17.17 6.08
CA GLY A 162 24.46 -17.38 4.63
C GLY A 162 23.46 -16.44 3.98
N PHE A 163 22.29 -16.23 4.59
CA PHE A 163 21.29 -15.27 4.09
C PHE A 163 21.84 -13.83 4.08
N LYS A 164 22.54 -13.43 5.14
CA LYS A 164 23.14 -12.07 5.22
C LYS A 164 24.18 -11.85 4.11
N LEU A 165 25.04 -12.83 3.83
CA LEU A 165 26.03 -12.76 2.76
C LEU A 165 25.37 -12.64 1.38
N VAL A 166 24.34 -13.44 1.12
CA VAL A 166 23.60 -13.37 -0.16
C VAL A 166 22.87 -12.03 -0.30
N ALA A 167 22.22 -11.55 0.75
CA ALA A 167 21.54 -10.25 0.74
C ALA A 167 22.50 -9.09 0.48
N VAL A 168 23.65 -9.07 1.14
CA VAL A 168 24.71 -8.06 0.90
C VAL A 168 25.23 -8.19 -0.53
N GLY A 169 25.46 -9.39 -1.04
CA GLY A 169 25.92 -9.61 -2.42
C GLY A 169 24.92 -9.07 -3.46
N ILE A 170 23.65 -9.38 -3.30
CA ILE A 170 22.57 -8.86 -4.19
C ILE A 170 22.52 -7.34 -4.12
N THR A 171 22.54 -6.77 -2.91
CA THR A 171 22.51 -5.30 -2.74
C THR A 171 23.72 -4.63 -3.40
N ALA A 172 24.92 -5.20 -3.26
CA ALA A 172 26.12 -4.69 -3.89
C ALA A 172 26.02 -4.71 -5.42
N VAL A 173 25.57 -5.84 -5.99
CA VAL A 173 25.37 -5.97 -7.46
C VAL A 173 24.35 -4.94 -7.96
N LEU A 174 23.22 -4.80 -7.29
CA LEU A 174 22.22 -3.81 -7.66
C LEU A 174 22.79 -2.38 -7.59
N THR A 175 23.50 -2.05 -6.52
CA THR A 175 24.14 -0.73 -6.35
C THR A 175 25.12 -0.45 -7.50
N VAL A 176 25.95 -1.42 -7.88
CA VAL A 176 26.89 -1.25 -8.99
C VAL A 176 26.15 -1.04 -10.32
N ILE A 177 25.10 -1.83 -10.58
CA ILE A 177 24.31 -1.69 -11.81
C ILE A 177 23.67 -0.30 -11.86
N TYR A 178 23.05 0.17 -10.78
CA TYR A 178 22.46 1.50 -10.73
C TYR A 178 23.51 2.60 -10.87
N ALA A 179 24.66 2.49 -10.22
CA ALA A 179 25.71 3.49 -10.33
C ALA A 179 26.35 3.55 -11.74
N ALA A 180 26.33 2.44 -12.49
CA ALA A 180 26.92 2.38 -13.82
C ALA A 180 25.96 2.86 -14.93
N TRP A 181 24.65 2.73 -14.74
CA TRP A 181 23.65 3.01 -15.78
C TRP A 181 22.66 4.14 -15.45
N TRP A 182 22.81 4.79 -14.31
CA TRP A 182 21.94 5.93 -13.95
C TRP A 182 22.62 7.29 -14.24
#